data_8c57435aec1d2daf6551cfb61f218965
#
_entry.id   8c57435aec1d2daf6551cfb61f218965
#
_cell.length_a   1.000
_cell.length_b   1.000
_cell.length_c   1.000
_cell.angle_alpha   90.00
_cell.angle_beta   90.00
_cell.angle_gamma   90.00
#
_symmetry.space_group_name_H-M   'P 1'
#
loop_
_entity.id
_entity.type
_entity.pdbx_description
1 polymer ?
#
loop_
_entity_poly.entity_id
_entity_poly.type
_entity_poly.pdbx_seq_one_letter_code
_entity_poly.pdbx_strand_id
1 'polypeptide(L)'
;NCITTLKNISRIDFQEIFEKINGVEEILKLDPAEVYDKMDYKTKAYYRGKIKELSKKTKISEVYIAKKIVELGTGKQGKKSHIGYYLIDEGKVELYRELEYKTLNLKNDTKLNLIVGIVWGLAIAVSISLGKVYKNYLLSLIFLLPTQEIINQVTQYVLSKIVKPKLLPKIDLQNKITKEQATMVVIPTIIDSNKKVEEMFKKLEVYYLANKSDNLYFTLLGDCKPSKIEKRKGDKEIVLAGIHCTN
;
A
#
# COMPACT_ATOMS: atom_id res chain seq x y z
N ASN A 1 -43.58 -6.55 -15.73
CA ASN A 1 -43.26 -5.80 -14.52
C ASN A 1 -42.03 -6.28 -13.76
N CYS A 2 -41.62 -7.56 -13.79
CA CYS A 2 -40.33 -8.00 -13.19
C CYS A 2 -39.09 -7.31 -13.81
N ILE A 3 -39.10 -7.07 -15.10
CA ILE A 3 -38.00 -6.41 -15.81
C ILE A 3 -37.86 -4.96 -15.36
N THR A 4 -38.99 -4.26 -15.13
CA THR A 4 -38.97 -2.87 -14.63
C THR A 4 -38.46 -2.81 -13.20
N THR A 5 -38.84 -3.79 -12.37
CA THR A 5 -38.36 -3.90 -10.98
C THR A 5 -36.86 -4.19 -10.94
N LEU A 6 -36.36 -5.11 -11.76
CA LEU A 6 -34.92 -5.39 -11.90
C LEU A 6 -34.13 -4.19 -12.38
N LYS A 7 -34.68 -3.43 -13.36
CA LYS A 7 -34.06 -2.20 -13.86
C LYS A 7 -34.05 -1.09 -12.80
N ASN A 8 -35.09 -1.00 -11.98
CA ASN A 8 -35.12 -0.05 -10.86
C ASN A 8 -34.13 -0.45 -9.76
N ILE A 9 -34.06 -1.75 -9.41
CA ILE A 9 -33.08 -2.28 -8.44
C ILE A 9 -31.64 -2.02 -8.91
N SER A 10 -31.34 -2.18 -10.20
CA SER A 10 -30.00 -1.90 -10.75
C SER A 10 -29.61 -0.43 -10.76
N ARG A 11 -30.56 0.49 -10.59
CA ARG A 11 -30.35 1.93 -10.49
C ARG A 11 -30.21 2.43 -9.05
N ILE A 12 -30.55 1.58 -8.07
CA ILE A 12 -30.43 1.92 -6.67
C ILE A 12 -28.95 1.88 -6.30
N ASP A 13 -28.44 3.00 -5.80
CA ASP A 13 -27.13 3.01 -5.16
C ASP A 13 -27.21 2.35 -3.78
N PHE A 14 -27.02 1.03 -3.78
CA PHE A 14 -27.00 0.25 -2.55
C PHE A 14 -25.92 0.72 -1.58
N GLN A 15 -24.89 1.38 -2.06
CA GLN A 15 -23.80 1.92 -1.28
C GLN A 15 -24.31 3.06 -0.39
N GLU A 16 -25.04 4.01 -0.97
CA GLU A 16 -25.63 5.14 -0.23
C GLU A 16 -26.64 4.67 0.82
N ILE A 17 -27.48 3.71 0.46
CA ILE A 17 -28.45 3.14 1.40
C ILE A 17 -27.76 2.42 2.55
N PHE A 18 -26.74 1.63 2.24
CA PHE A 18 -25.96 0.91 3.26
C PHE A 18 -25.27 1.87 4.23
N GLU A 19 -24.69 2.95 3.74
CA GLU A 19 -24.06 3.98 4.58
C GLU A 19 -25.05 4.68 5.52
N LYS A 20 -26.31 4.87 5.09
CA LYS A 20 -27.37 5.49 5.91
C LYS A 20 -27.94 4.56 6.99
N ILE A 21 -27.92 3.24 6.77
CA ILE A 21 -28.53 2.26 7.70
C ILE A 21 -27.49 1.68 8.69
N ASN A 22 -26.20 1.81 8.38
CA ASN A 22 -25.16 1.18 9.17
C ASN A 22 -24.75 2.06 10.37
N GLY A 23 -25.21 1.70 11.57
CA GLY A 23 -24.88 2.42 12.79
C GLY A 23 -23.36 2.49 13.12
N VAL A 24 -22.54 1.59 12.57
CA VAL A 24 -21.07 1.68 12.68
C VAL A 24 -20.55 2.83 11.83
N GLU A 25 -21.10 3.02 10.62
CA GLU A 25 -20.71 4.10 9.70
C GLU A 25 -20.95 5.49 10.33
N GLU A 26 -22.11 5.69 10.95
CA GLU A 26 -22.44 6.95 11.62
C GLU A 26 -21.44 7.28 12.73
N ILE A 27 -21.01 6.29 13.50
CA ILE A 27 -20.03 6.48 14.57
C ILE A 27 -18.65 6.80 13.99
N LEU A 28 -18.23 6.10 12.92
CA LEU A 28 -16.92 6.33 12.31
C LEU A 28 -16.80 7.70 11.63
N LYS A 29 -17.93 8.29 11.18
CA LYS A 29 -17.98 9.68 10.69
C LYS A 29 -17.62 10.71 11.78
N LEU A 30 -17.73 10.35 13.05
CA LEU A 30 -17.29 11.17 14.18
C LEU A 30 -15.75 11.10 14.40
N ASP A 31 -14.98 10.65 13.42
CA ASP A 31 -13.52 10.61 13.47
C ASP A 31 -12.93 11.97 13.89
N PRO A 32 -12.22 12.06 15.04
CA PRO A 32 -11.68 13.32 15.53
C PRO A 32 -10.67 13.99 14.58
N ALA A 33 -10.11 13.25 13.64
CA ALA A 33 -9.24 13.78 12.60
C ALA A 33 -9.98 14.31 11.36
N GLU A 34 -11.32 14.13 11.28
CA GLU A 34 -12.17 14.49 10.13
C GLU A 34 -11.67 13.93 8.78
N VAL A 35 -10.98 12.79 8.82
CA VAL A 35 -10.40 12.16 7.63
C VAL A 35 -11.29 11.04 7.11
N TYR A 36 -11.97 10.30 8.00
CA TYR A 36 -12.77 9.12 7.62
C TYR A 36 -13.82 9.44 6.55
N ASP A 37 -14.54 10.54 6.70
CA ASP A 37 -15.61 10.89 5.76
C ASP A 37 -15.09 11.21 4.35
N LYS A 38 -13.85 11.67 4.25
CA LYS A 38 -13.15 11.98 3.00
C LYS A 38 -12.53 10.76 2.33
N MET A 39 -12.61 9.57 2.93
CA MET A 39 -12.03 8.35 2.38
C MET A 39 -12.88 7.74 1.27
N ASP A 40 -12.20 7.02 0.36
CA ASP A 40 -12.88 6.24 -0.66
C ASP A 40 -13.69 5.08 -0.03
N TYR A 41 -14.72 4.64 -0.76
CA TYR A 41 -15.61 3.57 -0.29
C TYR A 41 -14.86 2.27 0.07
N LYS A 42 -13.85 1.91 -0.70
CA LYS A 42 -13.06 0.68 -0.45
C LYS A 42 -12.32 0.76 0.87
N THR A 43 -11.79 1.92 1.21
CA THR A 43 -11.13 2.18 2.50
C THR A 43 -12.13 2.16 3.65
N LYS A 44 -13.28 2.81 3.51
CA LYS A 44 -14.37 2.76 4.50
C LYS A 44 -14.84 1.32 4.72
N ALA A 45 -15.07 0.57 3.64
CA ALA A 45 -15.44 -0.85 3.72
C ALA A 45 -14.35 -1.70 4.40
N TYR A 46 -13.07 -1.41 4.15
CA TYR A 46 -11.96 -2.09 4.81
C TYR A 46 -11.95 -1.84 6.32
N TYR A 47 -12.19 -0.60 6.76
CA TYR A 47 -12.26 -0.25 8.19
C TYR A 47 -13.42 -0.95 8.88
N ARG A 48 -14.62 -0.92 8.29
CA ARG A 48 -15.78 -1.68 8.78
C ARG A 48 -15.50 -3.18 8.84
N GLY A 49 -14.82 -3.71 7.82
CA GLY A 49 -14.39 -5.10 7.79
C GLY A 49 -13.45 -5.47 8.94
N LYS A 50 -12.55 -4.56 9.34
CA LYS A 50 -11.67 -4.73 10.50
C LYS A 50 -12.42 -4.71 11.81
N ILE A 51 -13.40 -3.85 11.98
CA ILE A 51 -14.28 -3.83 13.16
C ILE A 51 -15.06 -5.15 13.24
N LYS A 52 -15.64 -5.60 12.12
CA LYS A 52 -16.36 -6.87 12.06
C LYS A 52 -15.48 -8.08 12.40
N GLU A 53 -14.23 -8.08 11.91
CA GLU A 53 -13.24 -9.12 12.24
C GLU A 53 -12.95 -9.13 13.74
N LEU A 54 -12.77 -7.94 14.34
CA LEU A 54 -12.51 -7.78 15.75
C LEU A 54 -13.70 -8.17 16.61
N SER A 55 -14.92 -7.77 16.23
CA SER A 55 -16.17 -8.16 16.88
C SER A 55 -16.33 -9.68 16.94
N LYS A 56 -16.06 -10.38 15.85
CA LYS A 56 -16.10 -11.86 15.83
C LYS A 56 -15.08 -12.50 16.77
N LYS A 57 -13.89 -11.90 16.93
CA LYS A 57 -12.82 -12.42 17.79
C LYS A 57 -13.08 -12.14 19.27
N THR A 58 -13.59 -10.96 19.58
CA THR A 58 -13.82 -10.51 20.96
C THR A 58 -15.21 -10.84 21.48
N LYS A 59 -16.17 -11.15 20.58
CA LYS A 59 -17.62 -11.29 20.87
C LYS A 59 -18.27 -9.99 21.37
N ILE A 60 -17.63 -8.86 21.15
CA ILE A 60 -18.12 -7.52 21.48
C ILE A 60 -18.84 -6.96 20.25
N SER A 61 -19.89 -6.15 20.46
CA SER A 61 -20.65 -5.58 19.35
C SER A 61 -19.81 -4.60 18.51
N GLU A 62 -20.04 -4.58 17.20
CA GLU A 62 -19.34 -3.69 16.26
C GLU A 62 -19.52 -2.21 16.63
N VAL A 63 -20.71 -1.85 17.07
CA VAL A 63 -21.06 -0.48 17.52
C VAL A 63 -20.24 -0.06 18.74
N TYR A 64 -20.05 -0.96 19.71
CA TYR A 64 -19.26 -0.67 20.90
C TYR A 64 -17.78 -0.48 20.54
N ILE A 65 -17.24 -1.34 19.67
CA ILE A 65 -15.86 -1.23 19.18
C ILE A 65 -15.65 0.09 18.45
N ALA A 66 -16.60 0.48 17.58
CA ALA A 66 -16.52 1.76 16.86
C ALA A 66 -16.52 2.96 17.80
N LYS A 67 -17.39 2.98 18.82
CA LYS A 67 -17.41 4.03 19.85
C LYS A 67 -16.09 4.13 20.60
N LYS A 68 -15.51 2.99 21.00
CA LYS A 68 -14.22 2.96 21.69
C LYS A 68 -13.08 3.50 20.86
N ILE A 69 -13.07 3.22 19.55
CA ILE A 69 -12.05 3.72 18.63
C ILE A 69 -12.12 5.25 18.52
N VAL A 70 -13.31 5.82 18.39
CA VAL A 70 -13.52 7.26 18.34
C VAL A 70 -13.13 7.91 19.66
N GLU A 71 -13.52 7.32 20.79
CA GLU A 71 -13.16 7.79 22.14
C GLU A 71 -11.64 7.86 22.34
N LEU A 72 -10.89 6.81 21.91
CA LEU A 72 -9.44 6.78 21.98
C LEU A 72 -8.77 7.87 21.14
N GLY A 73 -9.35 8.25 20.01
CA GLY A 73 -8.86 9.35 19.16
C GLY A 73 -9.17 10.73 19.69
N THR A 74 -10.21 10.85 20.51
CA THR A 74 -10.68 12.13 21.04
C THR A 74 -9.65 12.76 21.97
N GLY A 75 -9.37 14.05 21.78
CA GLY A 75 -8.37 14.79 22.54
C GLY A 75 -6.90 14.48 22.19
N LYS A 76 -6.65 13.60 21.23
CA LYS A 76 -5.31 13.35 20.70
C LYS A 76 -5.01 14.29 19.53
N GLN A 77 -3.72 14.45 19.19
CA GLN A 77 -3.28 15.28 18.07
C GLN A 77 -2.54 14.47 17.00
N GLY A 78 -2.57 14.96 15.76
CA GLY A 78 -1.88 14.38 14.62
C GLY A 78 -2.37 12.97 14.29
N LYS A 79 -1.47 12.03 14.01
CA LYS A 79 -1.80 10.66 13.59
C LYS A 79 -2.70 9.90 14.59
N LYS A 80 -2.58 10.20 15.88
CA LYS A 80 -3.31 9.53 16.95
C LYS A 80 -4.76 9.98 17.10
N SER A 81 -5.17 11.09 16.48
CA SER A 81 -6.56 11.52 16.46
C SER A 81 -7.40 10.72 15.46
N HIS A 82 -6.76 10.12 14.44
CA HIS A 82 -7.46 9.38 13.42
C HIS A 82 -7.78 7.93 13.85
N ILE A 83 -9.03 7.50 13.62
CA ILE A 83 -9.52 6.15 13.94
C ILE A 83 -8.69 5.02 13.29
N GLY A 84 -8.12 5.27 12.11
CA GLY A 84 -7.26 4.32 11.41
C GLY A 84 -6.01 3.92 12.19
N TYR A 85 -5.49 4.80 13.01
CA TYR A 85 -4.35 4.50 13.88
C TYR A 85 -4.63 3.30 14.79
N TYR A 86 -5.84 3.23 15.34
CA TYR A 86 -6.25 2.13 16.25
C TYR A 86 -6.72 0.88 15.51
N LEU A 87 -7.17 1.00 14.24
CA LEU A 87 -7.67 -0.14 13.47
C LEU A 87 -6.57 -0.91 12.72
N ILE A 88 -5.61 -0.19 12.15
CA ILE A 88 -4.66 -0.78 11.20
C ILE A 88 -3.19 -0.53 11.52
N ASP A 89 -2.88 0.37 12.45
CA ASP A 89 -1.53 0.80 12.79
C ASP A 89 -1.13 0.42 14.23
N GLU A 90 -0.18 1.13 14.82
CA GLU A 90 0.42 0.87 16.12
C GLU A 90 -0.58 0.96 17.28
N GLY A 91 -1.60 1.82 17.17
CA GLY A 91 -2.66 2.00 18.16
C GLY A 91 -3.53 0.78 18.43
N LYS A 92 -3.41 -0.29 17.62
CA LYS A 92 -4.12 -1.56 17.87
C LYS A 92 -3.89 -2.14 19.26
N VAL A 93 -2.70 -1.97 19.79
CA VAL A 93 -2.33 -2.48 21.11
C VAL A 93 -3.16 -1.77 22.19
N GLU A 94 -3.36 -0.46 22.04
CA GLU A 94 -4.16 0.34 22.95
C GLU A 94 -5.64 -0.08 22.87
N LEU A 95 -6.19 -0.20 21.63
CA LEU A 95 -7.54 -0.69 21.43
C LEU A 95 -7.77 -2.09 22.03
N TYR A 96 -6.84 -3.02 21.83
CA TYR A 96 -6.97 -4.39 22.37
C TYR A 96 -6.92 -4.41 23.90
N ARG A 97 -6.17 -3.50 24.51
CA ARG A 97 -6.16 -3.33 25.98
C ARG A 97 -7.52 -2.83 26.49
N GLU A 98 -8.09 -1.83 25.83
CA GLU A 98 -9.42 -1.30 26.17
C GLU A 98 -10.56 -2.33 25.99
N LEU A 99 -10.40 -3.23 25.04
CA LEU A 99 -11.35 -4.32 24.80
C LEU A 99 -11.07 -5.56 25.67
N GLU A 100 -10.09 -5.50 26.59
CA GLU A 100 -9.61 -6.62 27.42
C GLU A 100 -9.23 -7.88 26.60
N TYR A 101 -8.87 -7.68 25.33
CA TYR A 101 -8.57 -8.75 24.40
C TYR A 101 -7.09 -9.12 24.43
N LYS A 102 -6.76 -10.26 25.07
CA LYS A 102 -5.39 -10.80 25.08
C LYS A 102 -5.06 -11.44 23.74
N THR A 103 -4.19 -10.81 22.98
CA THR A 103 -3.62 -11.42 21.76
C THR A 103 -2.28 -12.07 22.08
N LEU A 104 -2.11 -13.32 21.69
CA LEU A 104 -0.78 -13.91 21.53
C LEU A 104 -0.14 -13.34 20.26
N ASN A 105 0.27 -12.07 20.31
CA ASN A 105 1.00 -11.47 19.21
C ASN A 105 2.47 -11.91 19.29
N LEU A 106 2.81 -12.97 18.58
CA LEU A 106 4.18 -13.13 18.13
C LEU A 106 4.55 -11.86 17.35
N LYS A 107 5.57 -11.14 17.83
CA LYS A 107 6.10 -9.96 17.11
C LYS A 107 6.30 -10.34 15.64
N ASN A 108 6.00 -9.42 14.71
CA ASN A 108 6.16 -9.70 13.28
C ASN A 108 7.56 -10.21 12.94
N ASP A 109 8.58 -9.72 13.65
CA ASP A 109 9.96 -10.16 13.51
C ASP A 109 10.15 -11.65 13.84
N THR A 110 9.46 -12.15 14.88
CA THR A 110 9.54 -13.57 15.25
C THR A 110 8.93 -14.46 14.16
N LYS A 111 7.82 -14.04 13.54
CA LYS A 111 7.21 -14.80 12.44
C LYS A 111 8.09 -14.80 11.20
N LEU A 112 8.69 -13.65 10.87
CA LEU A 112 9.61 -13.55 9.74
C LEU A 112 10.84 -14.43 9.97
N ASN A 113 11.46 -14.35 11.13
CA ASN A 113 12.63 -15.16 11.50
C ASN A 113 12.32 -16.67 11.47
N LEU A 114 11.10 -17.06 11.88
CA LEU A 114 10.66 -18.45 11.79
C LEU A 114 10.57 -18.93 10.33
N ILE A 115 9.96 -18.13 9.45
CA ILE A 115 9.86 -18.46 8.01
C ILE A 115 11.25 -18.57 7.39
N VAL A 116 12.12 -17.60 7.65
CA VAL A 116 13.51 -17.61 7.18
C VAL A 116 14.24 -18.85 7.70
N GLY A 117 14.10 -19.18 8.98
CA GLY A 117 14.70 -20.37 9.58
C GLY A 117 14.22 -21.68 8.94
N ILE A 118 12.93 -21.80 8.60
CA ILE A 118 12.37 -22.97 7.90
C ILE A 118 12.95 -23.08 6.49
N VAL A 119 13.02 -21.96 5.73
CA VAL A 119 13.57 -21.95 4.37
C VAL A 119 15.03 -22.42 4.37
N TRP A 120 15.86 -21.88 5.25
CA TRP A 120 17.26 -22.28 5.38
C TRP A 120 17.41 -23.71 5.87
N GLY A 121 16.60 -24.14 6.83
CA GLY A 121 16.60 -25.51 7.34
C GLY A 121 16.30 -26.54 6.24
N LEU A 122 15.29 -26.26 5.40
CA LEU A 122 14.95 -27.10 4.26
C LEU A 122 16.08 -27.13 3.21
N ALA A 123 16.68 -25.98 2.89
CA ALA A 123 17.78 -25.90 1.94
C ALA A 123 18.99 -26.73 2.39
N ILE A 124 19.36 -26.64 3.65
CA ILE A 124 20.44 -27.41 4.25
C ILE A 124 20.13 -28.91 4.21
N ALA A 125 18.92 -29.32 4.62
CA ALA A 125 18.51 -30.72 4.61
C ALA A 125 18.55 -31.35 3.21
N VAL A 126 18.06 -30.64 2.20
CA VAL A 126 18.09 -31.10 0.80
C VAL A 126 19.54 -31.18 0.29
N SER A 127 20.36 -30.16 0.57
CA SER A 127 21.77 -30.16 0.15
C SER A 127 22.58 -31.31 0.74
N ILE A 128 22.37 -31.58 2.05
CA ILE A 128 23.01 -32.72 2.71
C ILE A 128 22.55 -34.07 2.11
N SER A 129 21.25 -34.17 1.81
CA SER A 129 20.70 -35.39 1.18
C SER A 129 21.31 -35.66 -0.19
N LEU A 130 21.45 -34.60 -1.00
CA LEU A 130 22.14 -34.70 -2.29
C LEU A 130 23.60 -35.14 -2.12
N GLY A 131 24.33 -34.55 -1.19
CA GLY A 131 25.71 -34.95 -0.90
C GLY A 131 25.85 -36.42 -0.48
N LYS A 132 24.90 -36.95 0.30
CA LYS A 132 24.84 -38.37 0.66
C LYS A 132 24.61 -39.27 -0.55
N VAL A 133 23.68 -38.91 -1.44
CA VAL A 133 23.38 -39.66 -2.69
C VAL A 133 24.61 -39.76 -3.58
N TYR A 134 25.35 -38.68 -3.74
CA TYR A 134 26.57 -38.63 -4.57
C TYR A 134 27.80 -39.06 -3.81
N LYS A 135 27.70 -39.47 -2.53
CA LYS A 135 28.82 -39.86 -1.64
C LYS A 135 29.96 -38.83 -1.59
N ASN A 136 29.61 -37.56 -1.75
CA ASN A 136 30.58 -36.47 -1.77
C ASN A 136 30.00 -35.25 -1.02
N TYR A 137 30.50 -35.02 0.19
CA TYR A 137 30.01 -33.90 1.03
C TYR A 137 30.42 -32.50 0.54
N LEU A 138 31.48 -32.44 -0.32
CA LEU A 138 31.84 -31.16 -0.92
C LEU A 138 30.75 -30.68 -1.89
N LEU A 139 30.06 -31.60 -2.55
CA LEU A 139 28.88 -31.28 -3.37
C LEU A 139 27.74 -30.71 -2.57
N SER A 140 27.57 -31.11 -1.32
CA SER A 140 26.54 -30.50 -0.44
C SER A 140 26.73 -28.98 -0.28
N LEU A 141 27.98 -28.55 -0.16
CA LEU A 141 28.29 -27.11 -0.03
C LEU A 141 28.00 -26.37 -1.35
N ILE A 142 28.34 -26.97 -2.49
CA ILE A 142 28.11 -26.38 -3.82
C ILE A 142 26.59 -26.29 -4.11
N PHE A 143 25.84 -27.32 -3.77
CA PHE A 143 24.39 -27.37 -4.00
C PHE A 143 23.60 -26.49 -3.04
N LEU A 144 24.18 -26.03 -1.93
CA LEU A 144 23.47 -25.24 -0.93
C LEU A 144 22.89 -23.95 -1.53
N LEU A 145 23.67 -23.18 -2.29
CA LEU A 145 23.23 -21.93 -2.88
C LEU A 145 22.09 -22.10 -3.90
N PRO A 146 22.19 -22.95 -4.92
CA PRO A 146 21.09 -23.13 -5.88
C PRO A 146 19.85 -23.75 -5.24
N THR A 147 20.01 -24.66 -4.28
CA THR A 147 18.86 -25.25 -3.56
C THR A 147 18.12 -24.20 -2.73
N GLN A 148 18.87 -23.37 -2.02
CA GLN A 148 18.29 -22.27 -1.22
C GLN A 148 17.52 -21.30 -2.11
N GLU A 149 18.03 -20.95 -3.29
CA GLU A 149 17.35 -20.05 -4.22
C GLU A 149 16.03 -20.65 -4.74
N ILE A 150 16.03 -21.93 -5.12
CA ILE A 150 14.83 -22.64 -5.59
C ILE A 150 13.76 -22.67 -4.48
N ILE A 151 14.15 -23.03 -3.24
CA ILE A 151 13.22 -23.08 -2.11
C ILE A 151 12.67 -21.69 -1.81
N ASN A 152 13.50 -20.66 -1.88
CA ASN A 152 13.08 -19.27 -1.67
C ASN A 152 12.06 -18.84 -2.73
N GLN A 153 12.28 -19.11 -4.02
CA GLN A 153 11.33 -18.81 -5.10
C GLN A 153 9.99 -19.52 -4.91
N VAL A 154 10.01 -20.82 -4.57
CA VAL A 154 8.80 -21.58 -4.27
C VAL A 154 8.06 -20.98 -3.07
N THR A 155 8.79 -20.65 -2.00
CA THR A 155 8.21 -20.03 -0.80
C THR A 155 7.56 -18.69 -1.11
N GLN A 156 8.22 -17.83 -1.88
CA GLN A 156 7.67 -16.53 -2.31
C GLN A 156 6.43 -16.71 -3.18
N TYR A 157 6.44 -17.67 -4.11
CA TYR A 157 5.27 -17.99 -4.93
C TYR A 157 4.07 -18.42 -4.08
N VAL A 158 4.29 -19.35 -3.14
CA VAL A 158 3.23 -19.81 -2.23
C VAL A 158 2.72 -18.67 -1.35
N LEU A 159 3.61 -17.89 -0.74
CA LEU A 159 3.24 -16.74 0.09
C LEU A 159 2.44 -15.69 -0.70
N SER A 160 2.81 -15.41 -1.95
CA SER A 160 2.09 -14.45 -2.80
C SER A 160 0.65 -14.86 -3.09
N LYS A 161 0.35 -16.17 -3.09
CA LYS A 161 -1.01 -16.71 -3.25
C LYS A 161 -1.83 -16.70 -1.96
N ILE A 162 -1.16 -16.93 -0.82
CA ILE A 162 -1.83 -17.04 0.49
C ILE A 162 -2.00 -15.68 1.15
N VAL A 163 -0.97 -14.85 1.11
CA VAL A 163 -0.94 -13.54 1.77
C VAL A 163 -1.53 -12.49 0.85
N LYS A 164 -2.74 -12.04 1.16
CA LYS A 164 -3.36 -10.93 0.43
C LYS A 164 -2.65 -9.62 0.79
N PRO A 165 -2.38 -8.74 -0.19
CA PRO A 165 -1.79 -7.44 0.06
C PRO A 165 -2.71 -6.61 0.98
N LYS A 166 -2.09 -5.83 1.86
CA LYS A 166 -2.84 -4.90 2.72
C LYS A 166 -3.35 -3.74 1.87
N LEU A 167 -4.63 -3.41 2.02
CA LEU A 167 -5.19 -2.22 1.41
C LEU A 167 -4.53 -0.99 2.05
N LEU A 168 -4.02 -0.08 1.23
CA LEU A 168 -3.58 1.23 1.68
C LEU A 168 -4.79 2.16 1.70
N PRO A 169 -5.08 2.81 2.85
CA PRO A 169 -6.16 3.79 2.95
C PRO A 169 -5.97 4.93 1.95
N LYS A 170 -7.06 5.35 1.31
CA LYS A 170 -7.06 6.40 0.30
C LYS A 170 -8.15 7.43 0.61
N ILE A 171 -7.84 8.69 0.35
CA ILE A 171 -8.80 9.78 0.34
C ILE A 171 -9.46 9.83 -1.04
N ASP A 172 -10.77 10.03 -1.08
CA ASP A 172 -11.51 10.28 -2.29
C ASP A 172 -11.48 11.78 -2.60
N LEU A 173 -10.77 12.14 -3.64
CA LEU A 173 -10.62 13.54 -4.07
C LEU A 173 -11.82 14.04 -4.88
N GLN A 174 -12.87 13.24 -5.08
CA GLN A 174 -14.10 13.59 -5.83
C GLN A 174 -13.81 14.32 -7.15
N ASN A 175 -12.81 13.86 -7.89
CA ASN A 175 -12.32 14.41 -9.15
C ASN A 175 -11.70 15.82 -9.07
N LYS A 176 -11.45 16.37 -7.87
CA LYS A 176 -10.77 17.66 -7.71
C LYS A 176 -9.70 17.58 -6.64
N ILE A 177 -8.49 17.98 -7.02
CA ILE A 177 -7.39 18.19 -6.07
C ILE A 177 -7.50 19.61 -5.54
N THR A 178 -7.65 19.78 -4.22
CA THR A 178 -7.72 21.10 -3.60
C THR A 178 -6.33 21.76 -3.57
N LYS A 179 -6.29 23.08 -3.33
CA LYS A 179 -5.01 23.80 -3.20
C LYS A 179 -4.13 23.27 -2.08
N GLU A 180 -4.75 22.82 -0.97
CA GLU A 180 -4.05 22.22 0.17
C GLU A 180 -3.46 20.83 -0.14
N GLN A 181 -4.01 20.17 -1.16
CA GLN A 181 -3.58 18.84 -1.63
C GLN A 181 -2.80 18.93 -2.93
N ALA A 182 -2.35 20.13 -3.31
CA ALA A 182 -1.57 20.33 -4.53
C ALA A 182 -0.44 19.30 -4.63
N THR A 183 -0.40 18.57 -5.74
CA THR A 183 0.47 17.42 -5.90
C THR A 183 1.38 17.61 -7.10
N MET A 184 2.65 17.32 -6.94
CA MET A 184 3.63 17.30 -8.02
C MET A 184 4.02 15.85 -8.35
N VAL A 185 3.76 15.44 -9.57
CA VAL A 185 4.21 14.15 -10.11
C VAL A 185 5.61 14.33 -10.71
N VAL A 186 6.60 13.74 -10.05
CA VAL A 186 7.99 13.81 -10.48
C VAL A 186 8.36 12.53 -11.22
N ILE A 187 8.84 12.64 -12.46
CA ILE A 187 9.28 11.50 -13.28
C ILE A 187 10.80 11.53 -13.36
N PRO A 188 11.51 10.67 -12.58
CA PRO A 188 12.96 10.59 -12.67
C PRO A 188 13.36 9.89 -13.97
N THR A 189 14.34 10.45 -14.67
CA THR A 189 14.86 9.88 -15.90
C THR A 189 16.33 10.21 -16.11
N ILE A 190 17.06 9.30 -16.74
CA ILE A 190 18.44 9.55 -17.20
C ILE A 190 18.36 10.11 -18.62
N ILE A 191 18.92 11.29 -18.81
CA ILE A 191 18.91 12.01 -20.08
C ILE A 191 20.31 11.94 -20.65
N ASP A 192 20.42 11.35 -21.86
CA ASP A 192 21.71 11.14 -22.54
C ASP A 192 21.80 11.91 -23.86
N SER A 193 20.68 12.45 -24.38
CA SER A 193 20.60 13.13 -25.67
C SER A 193 19.41 14.06 -25.76
N ASN A 194 19.49 15.07 -26.65
CA ASN A 194 18.38 16.00 -26.94
C ASN A 194 17.14 15.27 -27.42
N LYS A 195 17.31 14.22 -28.23
CA LYS A 195 16.18 13.38 -28.70
C LYS A 195 15.44 12.74 -27.52
N LYS A 196 16.17 12.28 -26.50
CA LYS A 196 15.59 11.71 -25.28
C LYS A 196 14.83 12.74 -24.48
N VAL A 197 15.32 13.97 -24.41
CA VAL A 197 14.61 15.10 -23.79
C VAL A 197 13.25 15.30 -24.47
N GLU A 198 13.21 15.45 -25.79
CA GLU A 198 11.96 15.63 -26.53
C GLU A 198 10.97 14.46 -26.34
N GLU A 199 11.45 13.22 -26.39
CA GLU A 199 10.62 12.03 -26.15
C GLU A 199 9.99 12.04 -24.74
N MET A 200 10.76 12.46 -23.75
CA MET A 200 10.27 12.50 -22.36
C MET A 200 9.27 13.63 -22.14
N PHE A 201 9.48 14.80 -22.78
CA PHE A 201 8.52 15.90 -22.72
C PHE A 201 7.20 15.55 -23.45
N LYS A 202 7.26 14.88 -24.59
CA LYS A 202 6.04 14.35 -25.27
C LYS A 202 5.27 13.38 -24.36
N LYS A 203 5.97 12.51 -23.64
CA LYS A 203 5.32 11.62 -22.67
C LYS A 203 4.72 12.38 -21.49
N LEU A 204 5.44 13.39 -20.99
CA LEU A 204 4.96 14.26 -19.91
C LEU A 204 3.68 14.99 -20.31
N GLU A 205 3.62 15.50 -21.55
CA GLU A 205 2.43 16.14 -22.13
C GLU A 205 1.24 15.17 -22.17
N VAL A 206 1.46 13.94 -22.63
CA VAL A 206 0.41 12.89 -22.62
C VAL A 206 -0.10 12.62 -21.22
N TYR A 207 0.79 12.53 -20.23
CA TYR A 207 0.39 12.33 -18.83
C TYR A 207 -0.39 13.51 -18.28
N TYR A 208 0.03 14.74 -18.60
CA TYR A 208 -0.70 15.95 -18.24
C TYR A 208 -2.10 15.99 -18.86
N LEU A 209 -2.21 15.74 -20.16
CA LEU A 209 -3.50 15.76 -20.86
C LEU A 209 -4.46 14.68 -20.37
N ALA A 210 -3.94 13.49 -20.03
CA ALA A 210 -4.73 12.39 -19.51
C ALA A 210 -5.23 12.62 -18.07
N ASN A 211 -4.54 13.48 -17.30
CA ASN A 211 -4.81 13.69 -15.87
C ASN A 211 -4.97 15.18 -15.53
N LYS A 212 -5.52 15.97 -16.42
CA LYS A 212 -5.64 17.43 -16.27
C LYS A 212 -6.46 17.79 -15.02
N SER A 213 -5.82 18.48 -14.07
CA SER A 213 -6.44 18.98 -12.84
C SER A 213 -5.73 20.27 -12.40
N ASP A 214 -6.49 21.20 -11.79
CA ASP A 214 -6.00 22.55 -11.47
C ASP A 214 -4.82 22.58 -10.48
N ASN A 215 -4.68 21.58 -9.63
CA ASN A 215 -3.63 21.52 -8.59
C ASN A 215 -2.74 20.27 -8.74
N LEU A 216 -2.62 19.76 -9.98
CA LEU A 216 -1.75 18.64 -10.32
C LEU A 216 -0.67 19.12 -11.31
N TYR A 217 0.57 19.05 -10.85
CA TYR A 217 1.73 19.49 -11.62
C TYR A 217 2.56 18.29 -12.04
N PHE A 218 3.09 18.35 -13.26
CA PHE A 218 3.98 17.31 -13.78
C PHE A 218 5.36 17.88 -13.98
N THR A 219 6.38 17.19 -13.56
CA THR A 219 7.77 17.60 -13.74
C THR A 219 8.67 16.43 -14.09
N LEU A 220 9.68 16.73 -14.89
CA LEU A 220 10.74 15.79 -15.24
C LEU A 220 11.98 16.07 -14.38
N LEU A 221 12.41 15.07 -13.62
CA LEU A 221 13.66 15.12 -12.90
C LEU A 221 14.74 14.42 -13.74
N GLY A 222 15.39 15.21 -14.61
CA GLY A 222 16.44 14.71 -15.49
C GLY A 222 17.79 14.63 -14.77
N ASP A 223 18.42 13.47 -14.83
CA ASP A 223 19.82 13.28 -14.43
C ASP A 223 20.66 12.97 -15.67
N CYS A 224 21.90 13.43 -15.69
CA CYS A 224 22.82 13.17 -16.78
C CYS A 224 23.38 11.74 -16.70
N LYS A 225 23.75 11.17 -17.85
CA LYS A 225 24.34 9.83 -17.90
C LYS A 225 25.64 9.78 -17.06
N PRO A 226 25.83 8.72 -16.23
CA PRO A 226 27.03 8.57 -15.42
C PRO A 226 28.32 8.68 -16.23
N SER A 227 29.30 9.44 -15.71
CA SER A 227 30.58 9.67 -16.35
C SER A 227 31.71 9.64 -15.32
N LYS A 228 32.94 9.37 -15.77
CA LYS A 228 34.13 9.48 -14.96
C LYS A 228 34.55 10.96 -14.69
N ILE A 229 33.93 11.89 -15.41
CA ILE A 229 34.20 13.33 -15.36
C ILE A 229 32.94 14.01 -14.86
N GLU A 230 33.06 14.95 -13.93
CA GLU A 230 31.94 15.66 -13.31
C GLU A 230 31.05 16.40 -14.33
N LYS A 231 31.64 16.98 -15.37
CA LYS A 231 30.92 17.71 -16.44
C LYS A 231 31.39 17.24 -17.80
N ARG A 232 30.49 16.63 -18.58
CA ARG A 232 30.79 16.23 -19.96
C ARG A 232 30.52 17.39 -20.92
N LYS A 233 31.27 17.39 -22.04
CA LYS A 233 30.93 18.27 -23.19
C LYS A 233 29.52 17.81 -23.71
N GLY A 234 28.56 18.73 -23.73
CA GLY A 234 27.19 18.47 -24.18
C GLY A 234 26.14 18.39 -23.04
N ASP A 235 26.52 18.17 -21.79
CA ASP A 235 25.54 18.13 -20.69
C ASP A 235 24.78 19.47 -20.55
N LYS A 236 25.46 20.59 -20.75
CA LYS A 236 24.85 21.93 -20.76
C LYS A 236 23.83 22.10 -21.90
N GLU A 237 24.14 21.58 -23.08
CA GLU A 237 23.25 21.66 -24.25
C GLU A 237 21.98 20.82 -24.03
N ILE A 238 22.10 19.65 -23.40
CA ILE A 238 21.01 18.78 -23.02
C ILE A 238 20.09 19.47 -22.00
N VAL A 239 20.66 20.12 -20.98
CA VAL A 239 19.91 20.87 -19.96
C VAL A 239 19.19 22.05 -20.59
N LEU A 240 19.86 22.80 -21.47
CA LEU A 240 19.25 23.92 -22.20
C LEU A 240 18.10 23.46 -23.12
N ALA A 241 18.27 22.32 -23.81
CA ALA A 241 17.20 21.73 -24.61
C ALA A 241 15.98 21.38 -23.73
N GLY A 242 16.19 20.88 -22.51
CA GLY A 242 15.12 20.64 -21.55
C GLY A 242 14.37 21.92 -21.16
N ILE A 243 15.09 23.01 -20.89
CA ILE A 243 14.49 24.31 -20.56
C ILE A 243 13.68 24.87 -21.75
N HIS A 244 14.14 24.70 -22.96
CA HIS A 244 13.40 25.13 -24.16
C HIS A 244 12.11 24.37 -24.40
N CYS A 245 12.02 23.11 -24.00
CA CYS A 245 10.79 22.31 -24.10
C CYS A 245 9.71 22.70 -23.07
N THR A 246 10.05 23.52 -22.06
CA THR A 246 9.10 23.97 -21.02
C THR A 246 8.38 25.26 -21.37
N ASN A 247 8.81 25.97 -22.42
CA ASN A 247 8.18 27.18 -22.96
C ASN A 247 7.30 26.85 -24.16
#